data_89c34307510ee9d27136519a56c4254b
#
_entry.id   89c34307510ee9d27136519a56c4254b
#
_cell.length_a   1.000
_cell.length_b   1.000
_cell.length_c   1.000
_cell.angle_alpha   90.00
_cell.angle_beta   90.00
_cell.angle_gamma   90.00
#
_symmetry.space_group_name_H-M   'P 1'
#
loop_
_entity.id
_entity.type
_entity.pdbx_description
1 polymer ?
#
loop_
_entity_poly.entity_id
_entity_poly.type
_entity_poly.pdbx_seq_one_letter_code
_entity_poly.pdbx_strand_id
1 'polypeptide(L)'
;MNNIKAINFSIILFSTVVILYFGKFFLLPLFLALFFYIILNSISKDLINFTKKYLFKINEALSFFFIFLSSLIFAYFLFQLFKINIVSIIENSQQYQKNLNFFIDLISQHIVLDSFISGSLLEKVNLINLFSNLLSFIRSFAGNFSLVLIYLIFIVIEEKFFRIKLNLVLNNEKKKKIFTKINNDIYNYFRIKTFTSLLTALFTFTILFFLGNELSITFSIFAFFLNFIPYIGSLLAVLLPSIFATIQFMDFFIPMLTFILLLTSQILLGNFLETKLMGKTLNISPIVLIIFLSLMGKLWGLVGMFLSVPLLVILIIILNNFKDTKKIAIFLTEKGID
;
A
#
# COMPACT_ATOMS: atom_id res chain seq x y z
N MET A 1 -30.88 -8.10 -21.67
CA MET A 1 -29.48 -8.41 -22.13
C MET A 1 -29.53 -9.83 -22.63
N ASN A 2 -29.16 -10.12 -23.88
CA ASN A 2 -29.24 -11.48 -24.39
C ASN A 2 -28.44 -12.43 -23.51
N ASN A 3 -28.99 -13.58 -23.16
CA ASN A 3 -28.36 -14.60 -22.29
C ASN A 3 -26.91 -14.93 -22.71
N ILE A 4 -26.63 -14.92 -24.01
CA ILE A 4 -25.28 -15.12 -24.57
C ILE A 4 -24.29 -14.04 -24.11
N LYS A 5 -24.70 -12.76 -24.04
CA LYS A 5 -23.80 -11.67 -23.56
C LYS A 5 -23.51 -11.81 -22.06
N ALA A 6 -24.49 -12.24 -21.28
CA ALA A 6 -24.31 -12.48 -19.84
C ALA A 6 -23.38 -13.68 -19.59
N ILE A 7 -23.55 -14.76 -20.33
CA ILE A 7 -22.69 -15.94 -20.26
C ILE A 7 -21.23 -15.57 -20.65
N ASN A 8 -21.05 -14.88 -21.77
CA ASN A 8 -19.72 -14.43 -22.19
C ASN A 8 -19.05 -13.51 -21.16
N PHE A 9 -19.80 -12.60 -20.54
CA PHE A 9 -19.28 -11.73 -19.48
C PHE A 9 -18.85 -12.55 -18.26
N SER A 10 -19.66 -13.54 -17.83
CA SER A 10 -19.33 -14.42 -16.70
C SER A 10 -18.08 -15.27 -16.99
N ILE A 11 -17.94 -15.79 -18.21
CA ILE A 11 -16.77 -16.57 -18.63
C ILE A 11 -15.52 -15.68 -18.61
N ILE A 12 -15.59 -14.47 -19.15
CA ILE A 12 -14.44 -13.52 -19.15
C ILE A 12 -14.04 -13.18 -17.72
N LEU A 13 -15.00 -12.88 -16.84
CA LEU A 13 -14.74 -12.54 -15.45
C LEU A 13 -14.09 -13.72 -14.71
N PHE A 14 -14.64 -14.92 -14.86
CA PHE A 14 -14.07 -16.14 -14.27
C PHE A 14 -12.65 -16.39 -14.79
N SER A 15 -12.45 -16.36 -16.11
CA SER A 15 -11.12 -16.52 -16.72
C SER A 15 -10.11 -15.48 -16.23
N THR A 16 -10.54 -14.23 -16.06
CA THR A 16 -9.68 -13.16 -15.52
C THR A 16 -9.24 -13.48 -14.10
N VAL A 17 -10.15 -13.92 -13.21
CA VAL A 17 -9.81 -14.30 -11.84
C VAL A 17 -8.86 -15.50 -11.82
N VAL A 18 -9.09 -16.50 -12.67
CA VAL A 18 -8.20 -17.68 -12.81
C VAL A 18 -6.80 -17.25 -13.26
N ILE A 19 -6.71 -16.39 -14.27
CA ILE A 19 -5.43 -15.86 -14.77
C ILE A 19 -4.71 -15.06 -13.67
N LEU A 20 -5.42 -14.20 -12.95
CA LEU A 20 -4.84 -13.43 -11.84
C LEU A 20 -4.32 -14.34 -10.72
N TYR A 21 -5.05 -15.40 -10.40
CA TYR A 21 -4.67 -16.32 -9.33
C TYR A 21 -3.46 -17.18 -9.70
N PHE A 22 -3.48 -17.86 -10.85
CA PHE A 22 -2.40 -18.73 -11.29
C PHE A 22 -1.21 -17.94 -11.84
N GLY A 23 -1.46 -16.78 -12.46
CA GLY A 23 -0.44 -15.91 -13.02
C GLY A 23 0.24 -15.00 -12.00
N LYS A 24 -0.07 -15.11 -10.69
CA LYS A 24 0.43 -14.21 -9.65
C LYS A 24 1.96 -14.06 -9.65
N PHE A 25 2.68 -15.13 -9.95
CA PHE A 25 4.15 -15.13 -9.98
C PHE A 25 4.72 -14.12 -11.00
N PHE A 26 4.08 -13.96 -12.15
CA PHE A 26 4.49 -13.02 -13.21
C PHE A 26 3.74 -11.69 -13.14
N LEU A 27 2.43 -11.75 -12.92
CA LEU A 27 1.57 -10.58 -13.00
C LEU A 27 1.80 -9.60 -11.84
N LEU A 28 2.00 -10.11 -10.62
CA LEU A 28 2.21 -9.25 -9.46
C LEU A 28 3.48 -8.40 -9.59
N PRO A 29 4.68 -8.95 -9.89
CA PRO A 29 5.87 -8.14 -10.14
C PRO A 29 5.70 -7.19 -11.33
N LEU A 30 4.98 -7.60 -12.38
CA LEU A 30 4.71 -6.76 -13.55
C LEU A 30 3.85 -5.54 -13.18
N PHE A 31 2.75 -5.73 -12.45
CA PHE A 31 1.92 -4.63 -12.00
C PHE A 31 2.67 -3.70 -11.05
N LEU A 32 3.45 -4.24 -10.11
CA LEU A 32 4.30 -3.44 -9.25
C LEU A 32 5.30 -2.61 -10.08
N ALA A 33 5.95 -3.21 -11.06
CA ALA A 33 6.90 -2.51 -11.92
C ALA A 33 6.23 -1.38 -12.72
N LEU A 34 5.02 -1.61 -13.24
CA LEU A 34 4.22 -0.56 -13.92
C LEU A 34 3.90 0.60 -12.97
N PHE A 35 3.50 0.32 -11.74
CA PHE A 35 3.19 1.37 -10.77
C PHE A 35 4.45 2.11 -10.32
N PHE A 36 5.55 1.41 -10.03
CA PHE A 36 6.82 2.06 -9.73
C PHE A 36 7.30 2.92 -10.89
N TYR A 37 7.17 2.44 -12.13
CA TYR A 37 7.47 3.24 -13.30
C TYR A 37 6.65 4.54 -13.35
N ILE A 38 5.33 4.47 -13.13
CA ILE A 38 4.46 5.65 -13.13
C ILE A 38 4.90 6.66 -12.05
N ILE A 39 5.20 6.19 -10.83
CA ILE A 39 5.65 7.03 -9.72
C ILE A 39 6.99 7.69 -10.06
N LEU A 40 8.00 6.90 -10.46
CA LEU A 40 9.35 7.39 -10.74
C LEU A 40 9.37 8.37 -11.92
N ASN A 41 8.66 8.05 -13.00
CA ASN A 41 8.53 8.92 -14.17
C ASN A 41 7.88 10.26 -13.81
N SER A 42 6.97 10.22 -12.88
CA SER A 42 6.30 11.42 -12.41
C SER A 42 7.20 12.32 -11.55
N ILE A 43 7.88 11.75 -10.57
CA ILE A 43 8.86 12.48 -9.76
C ILE A 43 9.96 13.04 -10.67
N SER A 44 10.37 12.27 -11.69
CA SER A 44 11.33 12.71 -12.70
C SER A 44 10.86 13.96 -13.47
N LYS A 45 9.59 13.99 -13.90
CA LYS A 45 9.01 15.16 -14.56
C LYS A 45 8.92 16.38 -13.64
N ASP A 46 8.54 16.17 -12.38
CA ASP A 46 8.51 17.25 -11.38
C ASP A 46 9.93 17.81 -11.16
N LEU A 47 10.97 16.94 -11.11
CA LEU A 47 12.37 17.36 -11.02
C LEU A 47 12.80 18.18 -12.25
N ILE A 48 12.45 17.75 -13.46
CA ILE A 48 12.75 18.49 -14.71
C ILE A 48 12.11 19.87 -14.66
N ASN A 49 10.85 19.96 -14.25
CA ASN A 49 10.15 21.24 -14.17
C ASN A 49 10.79 22.17 -13.13
N PHE A 50 11.18 21.63 -12.00
CA PHE A 50 11.89 22.37 -10.94
C PHE A 50 13.26 22.87 -11.42
N THR A 51 14.09 21.99 -11.98
CA THR A 51 15.44 22.35 -12.45
C THR A 51 15.39 23.33 -13.62
N LYS A 52 14.47 23.18 -14.55
CA LYS A 52 14.24 24.13 -15.66
C LYS A 52 13.91 25.53 -15.15
N LYS A 53 13.18 25.63 -14.03
CA LYS A 53 12.76 26.92 -13.45
C LYS A 53 13.88 27.61 -12.68
N TYR A 54 14.76 26.86 -12.00
CA TYR A 54 15.69 27.42 -11.00
C TYR A 54 17.17 27.23 -11.33
N LEU A 55 17.55 26.24 -12.17
CA LEU A 55 18.96 25.86 -12.36
C LEU A 55 19.33 25.69 -13.84
N PHE A 56 19.03 24.54 -14.42
CA PHE A 56 19.39 24.16 -15.78
C PHE A 56 18.45 23.07 -16.33
N LYS A 57 18.49 22.86 -17.67
CA LYS A 57 17.64 21.87 -18.32
C LYS A 57 18.29 20.49 -18.25
N ILE A 58 17.70 19.57 -17.47
CA ILE A 58 18.11 18.17 -17.41
C ILE A 58 17.37 17.36 -18.48
N ASN A 59 18.06 16.39 -19.10
CA ASN A 59 17.46 15.42 -20.02
C ASN A 59 16.51 14.47 -19.27
N GLU A 60 15.40 14.06 -19.89
CA GLU A 60 14.42 13.15 -19.30
C GLU A 60 15.06 11.82 -18.82
N ALA A 61 15.93 11.23 -19.63
CA ALA A 61 16.63 9.99 -19.28
C ALA A 61 17.54 10.14 -18.06
N LEU A 62 18.30 11.25 -17.97
CA LEU A 62 19.16 11.53 -16.81
C LEU A 62 18.34 11.78 -15.55
N SER A 63 17.25 12.56 -15.66
CA SER A 63 16.37 12.81 -14.52
C SER A 63 15.77 11.50 -13.98
N PHE A 64 15.27 10.64 -14.89
CA PHE A 64 14.72 9.35 -14.49
C PHE A 64 15.78 8.47 -13.83
N PHE A 65 17.00 8.41 -14.39
CA PHE A 65 18.10 7.63 -13.83
C PHE A 65 18.49 8.10 -12.41
N PHE A 66 18.57 9.41 -12.18
CA PHE A 66 18.85 9.95 -10.84
C PHE A 66 17.74 9.61 -9.83
N ILE A 67 16.47 9.75 -10.20
CA ILE A 67 15.36 9.40 -9.34
C ILE A 67 15.32 7.90 -9.05
N PHE A 68 15.56 7.08 -10.08
CA PHE A 68 15.63 5.63 -9.91
C PHE A 68 16.78 5.23 -8.95
N LEU A 69 17.99 5.75 -9.18
CA LEU A 69 19.14 5.45 -8.32
C LEU A 69 18.91 5.93 -6.89
N SER A 70 18.39 7.15 -6.70
CA SER A 70 18.08 7.69 -5.37
C SER A 70 17.01 6.87 -4.66
N SER A 71 16.01 6.34 -5.38
CA SER A 71 14.98 5.46 -4.81
C SER A 71 15.55 4.11 -4.36
N LEU A 72 16.52 3.54 -5.09
CA LEU A 72 17.20 2.31 -4.68
C LEU A 72 18.08 2.52 -3.43
N ILE A 73 18.84 3.62 -3.39
CA ILE A 73 19.65 3.98 -2.22
C ILE A 73 18.76 4.19 -1.00
N PHE A 74 17.64 4.90 -1.17
CA PHE A 74 16.68 5.14 -0.09
C PHE A 74 16.03 3.82 0.39
N ALA A 75 15.64 2.94 -0.52
CA ALA A 75 15.08 1.63 -0.18
C ALA A 75 16.11 0.75 0.58
N TYR A 76 17.37 0.75 0.14
CA TYR A 76 18.46 0.07 0.83
C TYR A 76 18.68 0.63 2.25
N PHE A 77 18.69 1.95 2.39
CA PHE A 77 18.81 2.61 3.70
C PHE A 77 17.66 2.24 4.65
N LEU A 78 16.41 2.30 4.18
CA LEU A 78 15.24 1.87 4.95
C LEU A 78 15.34 0.39 5.36
N PHE A 79 15.78 -0.47 4.45
CA PHE A 79 16.01 -1.89 4.74
C PHE A 79 17.04 -2.10 5.85
N GLN A 80 18.15 -1.37 5.85
CA GLN A 80 19.17 -1.45 6.89
C GLN A 80 18.63 -0.98 8.26
N LEU A 81 17.94 0.16 8.28
CA LEU A 81 17.30 0.64 9.50
C LEU A 81 16.32 -0.38 10.08
N PHE A 82 15.49 -0.95 9.23
CA PHE A 82 14.52 -1.96 9.63
C PHE A 82 15.20 -3.21 10.17
N LYS A 83 16.25 -3.70 9.50
CA LYS A 83 17.04 -4.85 9.93
C LYS A 83 17.63 -4.64 11.33
N ILE A 84 18.27 -3.50 11.56
CA ILE A 84 18.88 -3.16 12.87
C ILE A 84 17.83 -3.20 13.97
N ASN A 85 16.68 -2.56 13.76
CA ASN A 85 15.60 -2.53 14.75
C ASN A 85 15.05 -3.94 15.07
N ILE A 86 14.83 -4.77 14.05
CA ILE A 86 14.30 -6.13 14.29
C ILE A 86 15.32 -7.02 15.01
N VAL A 87 16.61 -6.91 14.68
CA VAL A 87 17.65 -7.66 15.38
C VAL A 87 17.66 -7.28 16.86
N SER A 88 17.64 -5.99 17.19
CA SER A 88 17.57 -5.51 18.58
C SER A 88 16.36 -6.07 19.34
N ILE A 89 15.19 -6.18 18.67
CA ILE A 89 14.00 -6.75 19.29
C ILE A 89 14.14 -8.26 19.55
N ILE A 90 14.75 -8.98 18.60
CA ILE A 90 14.98 -10.42 18.79
C ILE A 90 15.91 -10.64 19.98
N GLU A 91 16.93 -9.82 20.15
CA GLU A 91 17.84 -9.86 21.31
C GLU A 91 17.09 -9.60 22.63
N ASN A 92 16.16 -8.64 22.65
CA ASN A 92 15.34 -8.31 23.83
C ASN A 92 14.03 -9.12 23.92
N SER A 93 13.81 -10.05 23.01
CA SER A 93 12.53 -10.78 22.88
C SER A 93 12.12 -11.56 24.12
N GLN A 94 13.07 -12.06 24.91
CA GLN A 94 12.78 -12.76 26.17
C GLN A 94 12.10 -11.84 27.20
N GLN A 95 12.54 -10.57 27.27
CA GLN A 95 11.92 -9.58 28.16
C GLN A 95 10.49 -9.27 27.71
N TYR A 96 10.30 -9.01 26.42
CA TYR A 96 8.97 -8.75 25.87
C TYR A 96 8.02 -9.94 26.02
N GLN A 97 8.54 -11.18 25.86
CA GLN A 97 7.74 -12.39 26.07
C GLN A 97 7.31 -12.54 27.55
N LYS A 98 8.18 -12.24 28.51
CA LYS A 98 7.82 -12.23 29.93
C LYS A 98 6.73 -11.17 30.20
N ASN A 99 6.90 -9.97 29.68
CA ASN A 99 5.93 -8.89 29.83
C ASN A 99 4.56 -9.27 29.23
N LEU A 100 4.58 -9.87 28.04
CA LEU A 100 3.35 -10.35 27.38
C LEU A 100 2.64 -11.41 28.23
N ASN A 101 3.36 -12.40 28.74
CA ASN A 101 2.80 -13.46 29.58
C ASN A 101 2.17 -12.85 30.83
N PHE A 102 2.84 -11.90 31.48
CA PHE A 102 2.31 -11.20 32.66
C PHE A 102 0.99 -10.48 32.35
N PHE A 103 0.87 -9.80 31.18
CA PHE A 103 -0.40 -9.19 30.77
C PHE A 103 -1.49 -10.20 30.49
N ILE A 104 -1.16 -11.33 29.88
CA ILE A 104 -2.11 -12.43 29.64
C ILE A 104 -2.65 -12.93 30.96
N ASP A 105 -1.77 -13.15 31.95
CA ASP A 105 -2.16 -13.61 33.28
C ASP A 105 -3.05 -12.62 34.02
N LEU A 106 -2.75 -11.29 33.93
CA LEU A 106 -3.58 -10.26 34.51
C LEU A 106 -4.98 -10.23 33.89
N ILE A 107 -5.08 -10.33 32.56
CA ILE A 107 -6.36 -10.33 31.85
C ILE A 107 -7.16 -11.59 32.22
N SER A 108 -6.53 -12.75 32.30
CA SER A 108 -7.18 -14.02 32.64
C SER A 108 -7.74 -14.03 34.06
N GLN A 109 -7.11 -13.32 35.01
CA GLN A 109 -7.59 -13.20 36.38
C GLN A 109 -8.79 -12.26 36.55
N HIS A 110 -8.91 -11.21 35.71
CA HIS A 110 -9.93 -10.15 35.88
C HIS A 110 -11.12 -10.29 34.94
N ILE A 111 -10.99 -11.02 33.85
CA ILE A 111 -12.06 -11.22 32.89
C ILE A 111 -12.32 -12.72 32.78
N VAL A 112 -13.53 -13.14 33.16
CA VAL A 112 -14.01 -14.51 32.98
C VAL A 112 -14.17 -14.76 31.46
N LEU A 113 -13.04 -14.91 30.78
CA LEU A 113 -12.94 -15.18 29.33
C LEU A 113 -12.88 -16.67 29.01
N ASP A 114 -13.23 -17.52 30.01
CA ASP A 114 -13.13 -19.01 29.91
C ASP A 114 -13.94 -19.61 28.75
N SER A 115 -14.84 -18.86 28.12
CA SER A 115 -15.65 -19.39 27.04
C SER A 115 -15.34 -18.84 25.63
N PHE A 116 -14.65 -17.68 25.50
CA PHE A 116 -14.42 -17.04 24.19
C PHE A 116 -12.97 -17.04 23.71
N ILE A 117 -12.01 -17.04 24.63
CA ILE A 117 -10.60 -17.12 24.29
C ILE A 117 -10.03 -18.30 25.08
N SER A 118 -10.10 -19.50 24.50
CA SER A 118 -9.39 -20.65 25.08
C SER A 118 -7.94 -20.23 25.32
N GLY A 119 -7.43 -20.35 26.54
CA GLY A 119 -6.07 -19.97 26.94
C GLY A 119 -4.98 -20.48 25.99
N SER A 120 -5.31 -21.52 25.22
CA SER A 120 -4.47 -22.09 24.17
C SER A 120 -4.15 -21.14 22.98
N LEU A 121 -4.91 -20.08 22.72
CA LEU A 121 -4.61 -19.14 21.63
C LEU A 121 -3.63 -18.06 22.07
N LEU A 122 -3.74 -17.55 23.29
CA LEU A 122 -2.84 -16.53 23.83
C LEU A 122 -1.48 -17.16 24.24
N GLU A 123 -1.47 -18.37 24.77
CA GLU A 123 -0.22 -19.12 25.10
C GLU A 123 0.62 -19.46 23.87
N LYS A 124 0.00 -19.47 22.65
CA LYS A 124 0.70 -19.72 21.39
C LYS A 124 1.37 -18.50 20.78
N VAL A 125 1.13 -17.29 21.31
CA VAL A 125 1.77 -16.07 20.79
C VAL A 125 3.23 -16.04 21.23
N ASN A 126 4.10 -16.45 20.32
CA ASN A 126 5.55 -16.40 20.51
C ASN A 126 6.11 -15.23 19.72
N LEU A 127 6.54 -14.17 20.42
CA LEU A 127 7.08 -12.95 19.80
C LEU A 127 8.32 -13.22 18.97
N ILE A 128 9.19 -14.16 19.39
CA ILE A 128 10.38 -14.54 18.63
C ILE A 128 9.99 -15.09 17.27
N ASN A 129 8.99 -15.96 17.22
CA ASN A 129 8.49 -16.53 15.98
C ASN A 129 7.85 -15.46 15.08
N LEU A 130 7.11 -14.51 15.67
CA LEU A 130 6.51 -13.41 14.91
C LEU A 130 7.59 -12.53 14.27
N PHE A 131 8.60 -12.09 14.99
CA PHE A 131 9.69 -11.28 14.47
C PHE A 131 10.59 -12.04 13.49
N SER A 132 10.85 -13.32 13.74
CA SER A 132 11.59 -14.19 12.80
C SER A 132 10.82 -14.38 11.48
N ASN A 133 9.50 -14.53 11.55
CA ASN A 133 8.64 -14.60 10.37
C ASN A 133 8.62 -13.27 9.59
N LEU A 134 8.64 -12.14 10.28
CA LEU A 134 8.78 -10.83 9.62
C LEU A 134 10.12 -10.70 8.89
N LEU A 135 11.23 -11.14 9.49
CA LEU A 135 12.54 -11.17 8.81
C LEU A 135 12.53 -12.09 7.59
N SER A 136 11.93 -13.27 7.71
CA SER A 136 11.82 -14.21 6.57
C SER A 136 10.96 -13.65 5.46
N PHE A 137 9.87 -12.96 5.80
CA PHE A 137 9.01 -12.24 4.83
C PHE A 137 9.80 -11.17 4.07
N ILE A 138 10.61 -10.37 4.77
CA ILE A 138 11.42 -9.33 4.15
C ILE A 138 12.48 -9.93 3.20
N ARG A 139 13.14 -11.02 3.61
CA ARG A 139 14.10 -11.74 2.73
C ARG A 139 13.40 -12.26 1.47
N SER A 140 12.23 -12.86 1.62
CA SER A 140 11.43 -13.35 0.50
C SER A 140 10.97 -12.23 -0.41
N PHE A 141 10.55 -11.10 0.16
CA PHE A 141 10.17 -9.91 -0.58
C PHE A 141 11.35 -9.34 -1.38
N ALA A 142 12.53 -9.24 -0.77
CA ALA A 142 13.75 -8.79 -1.44
C ALA A 142 14.15 -9.71 -2.62
N GLY A 143 14.01 -11.02 -2.46
CA GLY A 143 14.24 -11.98 -3.56
C GLY A 143 13.27 -11.81 -4.73
N ASN A 144 11.98 -11.64 -4.44
CA ASN A 144 10.96 -11.42 -5.47
C ASN A 144 11.05 -10.02 -6.11
N PHE A 145 11.61 -9.03 -5.41
CA PHE A 145 11.78 -7.68 -5.91
C PHE A 145 12.74 -7.59 -7.11
N SER A 146 13.63 -8.57 -7.27
CA SER A 146 14.50 -8.67 -8.44
C SER A 146 13.71 -8.75 -9.75
N LEU A 147 12.60 -9.48 -9.79
CA LEU A 147 11.71 -9.54 -10.95
C LEU A 147 11.03 -8.19 -11.23
N VAL A 148 10.65 -7.47 -10.18
CA VAL A 148 10.09 -6.11 -10.31
C VAL A 148 11.10 -5.19 -10.97
N LEU A 149 12.37 -5.23 -10.54
CA LEU A 149 13.45 -4.42 -11.13
C LEU A 149 13.70 -4.79 -12.60
N ILE A 150 13.73 -6.07 -12.93
CA ILE A 150 13.90 -6.53 -14.31
C ILE A 150 12.76 -5.98 -15.19
N TYR A 151 11.50 -6.17 -14.79
CA TYR A 151 10.36 -5.63 -15.53
C TYR A 151 10.40 -4.10 -15.63
N LEU A 152 10.79 -3.41 -14.58
CA LEU A 152 10.88 -1.95 -14.58
C LEU A 152 11.93 -1.48 -15.60
N ILE A 153 13.10 -2.13 -15.65
CA ILE A 153 14.15 -1.81 -16.62
C ILE A 153 13.62 -2.00 -18.06
N PHE A 154 12.94 -3.14 -18.33
CA PHE A 154 12.36 -3.39 -19.65
C PHE A 154 11.25 -2.38 -20.00
N ILE A 155 10.39 -2.02 -19.05
CA ILE A 155 9.35 -0.99 -19.26
C ILE A 155 9.98 0.34 -19.67
N VAL A 156 11.06 0.76 -18.99
CA VAL A 156 11.77 2.00 -19.30
C VAL A 156 12.42 1.95 -20.70
N ILE A 157 13.06 0.84 -21.06
CA ILE A 157 13.68 0.66 -22.37
C ILE A 157 12.63 0.68 -23.48
N GLU A 158 11.48 0.01 -23.26
CA GLU A 158 10.43 -0.10 -24.27
C GLU A 158 9.48 1.10 -24.31
N GLU A 159 9.51 2.00 -23.33
CA GLU A 159 8.56 3.13 -23.21
C GLU A 159 8.39 3.88 -24.52
N LYS A 160 9.49 4.26 -25.18
CA LYS A 160 9.47 5.02 -26.42
C LYS A 160 8.75 4.26 -27.56
N PHE A 161 9.05 2.98 -27.72
CA PHE A 161 8.42 2.14 -28.73
C PHE A 161 6.96 1.85 -28.38
N PHE A 162 6.65 1.67 -27.11
CA PHE A 162 5.29 1.46 -26.64
C PHE A 162 4.40 2.67 -26.91
N ARG A 163 4.90 3.89 -26.71
CA ARG A 163 4.17 5.14 -27.06
C ARG A 163 3.87 5.24 -28.56
N ILE A 164 4.82 4.84 -29.43
CA ILE A 164 4.62 4.80 -30.88
C ILE A 164 3.53 3.79 -31.23
N LYS A 165 3.66 2.55 -30.73
CA LYS A 165 2.67 1.48 -30.94
C LYS A 165 1.27 1.89 -30.44
N LEU A 166 1.19 2.51 -29.26
CA LEU A 166 -0.04 3.02 -28.70
C LEU A 166 -0.71 4.08 -29.59
N ASN A 167 0.06 5.00 -30.14
CA ASN A 167 -0.47 6.02 -31.04
C ASN A 167 -1.01 5.41 -32.35
N LEU A 168 -0.40 4.33 -32.85
CA LEU A 168 -0.87 3.61 -34.02
C LEU A 168 -2.17 2.84 -33.75
N VAL A 169 -2.29 2.22 -32.57
CA VAL A 169 -3.48 1.45 -32.17
C VAL A 169 -4.63 2.36 -31.74
N LEU A 170 -4.31 3.46 -31.06
CA LEU A 170 -5.28 4.45 -30.57
C LEU A 170 -5.57 5.52 -31.61
N ASN A 171 -5.92 5.12 -32.86
CA ASN A 171 -6.28 6.05 -33.93
C ASN A 171 -7.50 6.94 -33.65
N ASN A 172 -8.18 6.75 -32.50
CA ASN A 172 -9.36 7.50 -32.11
C ASN A 172 -9.01 8.43 -30.95
N GLU A 173 -9.26 9.74 -31.12
CA GLU A 173 -9.05 10.76 -30.08
C GLU A 173 -9.75 10.43 -28.75
N LYS A 174 -10.90 9.74 -28.81
CA LYS A 174 -11.60 9.30 -27.61
C LYS A 174 -10.78 8.27 -26.82
N LYS A 175 -10.15 7.30 -27.50
CA LYS A 175 -9.29 6.29 -26.85
C LYS A 175 -8.03 6.92 -26.26
N LYS A 176 -7.42 7.89 -26.94
CA LYS A 176 -6.27 8.65 -26.41
C LYS A 176 -6.64 9.39 -25.13
N LYS A 177 -7.79 10.08 -25.10
CA LYS A 177 -8.29 10.77 -23.91
C LYS A 177 -8.49 9.83 -22.72
N ILE A 178 -9.04 8.63 -22.96
CA ILE A 178 -9.21 7.60 -21.92
C ILE A 178 -7.88 7.19 -21.32
N PHE A 179 -6.92 6.87 -22.17
CA PHE A 179 -5.57 6.45 -21.72
C PHE A 179 -4.88 7.57 -20.93
N THR A 180 -4.96 8.80 -21.41
CA THR A 180 -4.40 9.95 -20.70
C THR A 180 -5.08 10.16 -19.34
N LYS A 181 -6.42 10.00 -19.29
CA LYS A 181 -7.17 10.08 -18.02
C LYS A 181 -6.72 9.02 -17.03
N ILE A 182 -6.64 7.75 -17.46
CA ILE A 182 -6.15 6.64 -16.59
C ILE A 182 -4.77 6.99 -16.03
N ASN A 183 -3.85 7.39 -16.88
CA ASN A 183 -2.49 7.71 -16.46
C ASN A 183 -2.44 8.86 -15.45
N ASN A 184 -3.22 9.93 -15.69
CA ASN A 184 -3.28 11.09 -14.80
C ASN A 184 -3.94 10.76 -13.45
N ASP A 185 -5.03 9.98 -13.46
CA ASP A 185 -5.75 9.62 -12.22
C ASP A 185 -4.89 8.70 -11.34
N ILE A 186 -4.22 7.71 -11.95
CA ILE A 186 -3.26 6.85 -11.23
C ILE A 186 -2.09 7.66 -10.69
N TYR A 187 -1.54 8.55 -11.51
CA TYR A 187 -0.47 9.44 -11.10
C TYR A 187 -0.85 10.28 -9.88
N ASN A 188 -1.97 11.01 -9.98
CA ASN A 188 -2.44 11.87 -8.90
C ASN A 188 -2.69 11.07 -7.62
N TYR A 189 -3.28 9.86 -7.75
CA TYR A 189 -3.46 8.96 -6.61
C TYR A 189 -2.13 8.65 -5.92
N PHE A 190 -1.14 8.14 -6.67
CA PHE A 190 0.14 7.76 -6.07
C PHE A 190 0.92 8.95 -5.51
N ARG A 191 0.89 10.09 -6.19
CA ARG A 191 1.54 11.32 -5.71
C ARG A 191 0.98 11.75 -4.35
N ILE A 192 -0.35 11.85 -4.26
CA ILE A 192 -1.02 12.26 -3.02
C ILE A 192 -0.78 11.19 -1.94
N LYS A 193 -0.97 9.92 -2.29
CA LYS A 193 -0.83 8.82 -1.35
C LYS A 193 0.60 8.70 -0.81
N THR A 194 1.62 8.83 -1.66
CA THR A 194 3.02 8.84 -1.22
C THR A 194 3.30 10.02 -0.28
N PHE A 195 2.79 11.21 -0.61
CA PHE A 195 2.96 12.39 0.23
C PHE A 195 2.28 12.23 1.60
N THR A 196 1.02 11.82 1.63
CA THR A 196 0.28 11.61 2.88
C THR A 196 0.87 10.47 3.70
N SER A 197 1.31 9.37 3.06
CA SER A 197 2.00 8.27 3.74
C SER A 197 3.33 8.70 4.36
N LEU A 198 4.09 9.55 3.67
CA LEU A 198 5.33 10.10 4.22
C LEU A 198 5.06 10.97 5.46
N LEU A 199 4.04 11.83 5.40
CA LEU A 199 3.62 12.63 6.56
C LEU A 199 3.17 11.73 7.71
N THR A 200 2.34 10.72 7.42
CA THR A 200 1.91 9.75 8.44
C THR A 200 3.10 9.05 9.10
N ALA A 201 4.08 8.61 8.32
CA ALA A 201 5.28 7.99 8.85
C ALA A 201 6.11 8.95 9.73
N LEU A 202 6.27 10.20 9.31
CA LEU A 202 6.98 11.23 10.08
C LEU A 202 6.28 11.54 11.41
N PHE A 203 4.96 11.69 11.40
CA PHE A 203 4.18 11.91 12.62
C PHE A 203 4.23 10.69 13.54
N THR A 204 4.09 9.49 12.99
CA THR A 204 4.22 8.24 13.76
C THR A 204 5.60 8.13 14.39
N PHE A 205 6.67 8.41 13.62
CA PHE A 205 8.04 8.43 14.17
C PHE A 205 8.17 9.43 15.30
N THR A 206 7.74 10.65 15.07
CA THR A 206 7.86 11.74 16.07
C THR A 206 7.14 11.37 17.36
N ILE A 207 5.89 10.92 17.27
CA ILE A 207 5.10 10.53 18.45
C ILE A 207 5.79 9.39 19.20
N LEU A 208 6.14 8.31 18.51
CA LEU A 208 6.73 7.12 19.13
C LEU A 208 8.12 7.40 19.69
N PHE A 209 8.93 8.23 19.02
CA PHE A 209 10.27 8.63 19.49
C PHE A 209 10.19 9.41 20.81
N PHE A 210 9.31 10.42 20.88
CA PHE A 210 9.16 11.20 22.11
C PHE A 210 8.51 10.43 23.26
N LEU A 211 7.72 9.39 22.96
CA LEU A 211 7.19 8.49 23.98
C LEU A 211 8.18 7.39 24.38
N GLY A 212 9.39 7.32 23.79
CA GLY A 212 10.41 6.34 24.12
C GLY A 212 10.13 4.93 23.59
N ASN A 213 9.32 4.80 22.54
CA ASN A 213 9.04 3.49 21.92
C ASN A 213 10.27 3.01 21.13
N GLU A 214 10.80 1.85 21.50
CA GLU A 214 12.01 1.26 20.89
C GLU A 214 11.83 0.93 19.40
N LEU A 215 10.60 0.67 18.97
CA LEU A 215 10.22 0.36 17.59
C LEU A 215 9.76 1.57 16.78
N SER A 216 10.06 2.78 17.21
CA SER A 216 9.60 4.01 16.55
C SER A 216 9.90 4.02 15.05
N ILE A 217 11.10 3.63 14.63
CA ILE A 217 11.48 3.54 13.20
C ILE A 217 10.69 2.45 12.48
N THR A 218 10.59 1.26 13.06
CA THR A 218 9.91 0.12 12.46
C THR A 218 8.42 0.40 12.24
N PHE A 219 7.74 0.91 13.27
CA PHE A 219 6.31 1.25 13.13
C PHE A 219 6.07 2.44 12.19
N SER A 220 7.00 3.36 12.09
CA SER A 220 6.90 4.45 11.12
C SER A 220 7.02 3.97 9.67
N ILE A 221 7.94 3.04 9.41
CA ILE A 221 8.06 2.39 8.11
C ILE A 221 6.78 1.59 7.80
N PHE A 222 6.25 0.85 8.78
CA PHE A 222 4.98 0.14 8.62
C PHE A 222 3.83 1.10 8.35
N ALA A 223 3.74 2.21 9.09
CA ALA A 223 2.72 3.23 8.87
C ALA A 223 2.78 3.81 7.46
N PHE A 224 3.98 4.01 6.89
CA PHE A 224 4.14 4.43 5.50
C PHE A 224 3.50 3.45 4.52
N PHE A 225 3.86 2.17 4.60
CA PHE A 225 3.35 1.16 3.67
C PHE A 225 1.88 0.80 3.92
N LEU A 226 1.48 0.65 5.18
CA LEU A 226 0.12 0.32 5.56
C LEU A 226 -0.86 1.42 5.14
N ASN A 227 -0.44 2.69 5.17
CA ASN A 227 -1.30 3.79 4.75
C ASN A 227 -1.80 3.69 3.30
N PHE A 228 -1.11 2.94 2.42
CA PHE A 228 -1.62 2.65 1.07
C PHE A 228 -2.84 1.72 1.07
N ILE A 229 -3.06 0.94 2.12
CA ILE A 229 -4.19 0.01 2.25
C ILE A 229 -5.34 0.74 2.96
N PRO A 230 -6.43 1.08 2.27
CA PRO A 230 -7.53 1.83 2.88
C PRO A 230 -8.14 1.10 4.10
N TYR A 231 -8.53 1.85 5.11
CA TYR A 231 -9.16 1.40 6.36
C TYR A 231 -8.31 0.45 7.20
N ILE A 232 -7.90 -0.70 6.65
CA ILE A 232 -7.12 -1.73 7.37
C ILE A 232 -5.75 -1.18 7.74
N GLY A 233 -5.12 -0.44 6.82
CA GLY A 233 -3.77 0.10 7.04
C GLY A 233 -3.72 1.13 8.16
N SER A 234 -4.65 2.08 8.18
CA SER A 234 -4.74 3.09 9.24
C SER A 234 -5.04 2.47 10.62
N LEU A 235 -5.91 1.45 10.66
CA LEU A 235 -6.22 0.72 11.89
C LEU A 235 -4.96 0.02 12.44
N LEU A 236 -4.25 -0.73 11.61
CA LEU A 236 -3.03 -1.43 12.00
C LEU A 236 -1.89 -0.48 12.38
N ALA A 237 -1.78 0.67 11.70
CA ALA A 237 -0.77 1.68 12.01
C ALA A 237 -0.96 2.34 13.37
N VAL A 238 -2.16 2.29 13.95
CA VAL A 238 -2.46 2.75 15.30
C VAL A 238 -2.35 1.60 16.31
N LEU A 239 -2.99 0.46 16.02
CA LEU A 239 -3.09 -0.65 16.98
C LEU A 239 -1.76 -1.32 17.28
N LEU A 240 -0.93 -1.60 16.23
CA LEU A 240 0.32 -2.33 16.44
C LEU A 240 1.30 -1.60 17.37
N PRO A 241 1.58 -0.28 17.18
CA PRO A 241 2.45 0.46 18.10
C PRO A 241 1.87 0.55 19.51
N SER A 242 0.53 0.69 19.65
CA SER A 242 -0.13 0.82 20.94
C SER A 242 -0.06 -0.49 21.73
N ILE A 243 -0.30 -1.63 21.08
CA ILE A 243 -0.15 -2.95 21.70
C ILE A 243 1.31 -3.20 22.11
N PHE A 244 2.26 -2.84 21.24
CA PHE A 244 3.67 -2.98 21.57
C PHE A 244 4.07 -2.09 22.78
N ALA A 245 3.58 -0.85 22.84
CA ALA A 245 3.81 0.04 23.96
C ALA A 245 3.32 -0.57 25.30
N THR A 246 2.19 -1.31 25.29
CA THR A 246 1.71 -2.04 26.48
C THR A 246 2.72 -3.07 26.95
N ILE A 247 3.31 -3.82 26.02
CA ILE A 247 4.32 -4.86 26.32
C ILE A 247 5.64 -4.22 26.77
N GLN A 248 6.04 -3.10 26.18
CA GLN A 248 7.33 -2.45 26.47
C GLN A 248 7.31 -1.74 27.83
N PHE A 249 6.30 -0.94 28.12
CA PHE A 249 6.29 -0.04 29.28
C PHE A 249 5.68 -0.66 30.52
N MET A 250 4.92 -1.75 30.41
CA MET A 250 4.22 -2.37 31.54
C MET A 250 3.37 -1.39 32.34
N ASP A 251 2.86 -0.35 31.66
CA ASP A 251 2.03 0.73 32.18
C ASP A 251 0.78 0.88 31.31
N PHE A 252 -0.23 1.57 31.81
CA PHE A 252 -1.46 1.82 31.06
C PHE A 252 -1.47 3.21 30.41
N PHE A 253 -0.79 4.18 31.00
CA PHE A 253 -0.83 5.57 30.57
C PHE A 253 -0.13 5.79 29.22
N ILE A 254 1.09 5.29 29.06
CA ILE A 254 1.88 5.48 27.81
C ILE A 254 1.22 4.78 26.61
N PRO A 255 0.75 3.53 26.69
CA PRO A 255 -0.01 2.89 25.58
C PRO A 255 -1.28 3.64 25.20
N MET A 256 -2.04 4.11 26.19
CA MET A 256 -3.27 4.91 25.96
C MET A 256 -2.93 6.24 25.27
N LEU A 257 -1.88 6.92 25.70
CA LEU A 257 -1.40 8.14 25.09
C LEU A 257 -0.92 7.89 23.65
N THR A 258 -0.17 6.81 23.44
CA THR A 258 0.25 6.36 22.11
C THR A 258 -0.95 6.15 21.19
N PHE A 259 -1.96 5.42 21.65
CA PHE A 259 -3.18 5.17 20.88
C PHE A 259 -3.90 6.47 20.50
N ILE A 260 -4.11 7.37 21.47
CA ILE A 260 -4.82 8.65 21.25
C ILE A 260 -4.06 9.54 20.25
N LEU A 261 -2.75 9.70 20.44
CA LEU A 261 -1.94 10.54 19.56
C LEU A 261 -1.87 9.99 18.15
N LEU A 262 -1.65 8.68 17.98
CA LEU A 262 -1.62 8.04 16.66
C LEU A 262 -3.00 8.06 15.99
N LEU A 263 -4.09 7.82 16.73
CA LEU A 263 -5.44 7.91 16.20
C LEU A 263 -5.75 9.32 15.72
N THR A 264 -5.40 10.33 16.52
CA THR A 264 -5.57 11.73 16.14
C THR A 264 -4.78 12.07 14.88
N SER A 265 -3.53 11.63 14.79
CA SER A 265 -2.70 11.84 13.59
C SER A 265 -3.31 11.17 12.35
N GLN A 266 -3.86 9.96 12.48
CA GLN A 266 -4.52 9.24 11.37
C GLN A 266 -5.80 9.95 10.92
N ILE A 267 -6.60 10.48 11.83
CA ILE A 267 -7.80 11.26 11.49
C ILE A 267 -7.41 12.54 10.74
N LEU A 268 -6.42 13.27 11.24
CA LEU A 268 -5.98 14.52 10.62
C LEU A 268 -5.34 14.31 9.24
N LEU A 269 -4.45 13.32 9.12
CA LEU A 269 -3.70 13.09 7.88
C LEU A 269 -4.48 12.22 6.89
N GLY A 270 -5.05 11.11 7.33
CA GLY A 270 -5.73 10.15 6.47
C GLY A 270 -7.13 10.63 6.07
N ASN A 271 -7.97 11.02 7.04
CA ASN A 271 -9.36 11.36 6.72
C ASN A 271 -9.52 12.81 6.24
N PHE A 272 -8.80 13.76 6.82
CA PHE A 272 -8.96 15.17 6.48
C PHE A 272 -8.02 15.63 5.37
N LEU A 273 -6.69 15.50 5.55
CA LEU A 273 -5.71 16.00 4.59
C LEU A 273 -5.74 15.21 3.29
N GLU A 274 -5.75 13.88 3.35
CA GLU A 274 -5.75 13.01 2.18
C GLU A 274 -7.02 13.23 1.36
N THR A 275 -8.19 13.24 1.97
CA THR A 275 -9.47 13.49 1.30
C THR A 275 -9.52 14.87 0.65
N LYS A 276 -8.99 15.90 1.32
CA LYS A 276 -8.90 17.25 0.77
C LYS A 276 -7.98 17.34 -0.45
N LEU A 277 -6.84 16.65 -0.42
CA LEU A 277 -5.88 16.61 -1.52
C LEU A 277 -6.38 15.77 -2.70
N MET A 278 -7.03 14.63 -2.44
CA MET A 278 -7.60 13.76 -3.47
C MET A 278 -8.81 14.40 -4.16
N GLY A 279 -9.57 15.22 -3.46
CA GLY A 279 -10.73 15.91 -4.00
C GLY A 279 -11.72 14.98 -4.68
N LYS A 280 -12.09 15.29 -5.94
CA LYS A 280 -13.02 14.48 -6.75
C LYS A 280 -12.36 13.32 -7.52
N THR A 281 -11.07 13.07 -7.29
CA THR A 281 -10.29 12.12 -8.13
C THR A 281 -10.69 10.66 -7.90
N LEU A 282 -11.20 10.33 -6.72
CA LEU A 282 -11.60 8.96 -6.38
C LEU A 282 -13.09 8.92 -6.04
N ASN A 283 -13.92 8.83 -7.07
CA ASN A 283 -15.36 8.59 -6.93
C ASN A 283 -15.60 7.07 -6.88
N ILE A 284 -15.23 6.42 -5.77
CA ILE A 284 -15.36 4.97 -5.56
C ILE A 284 -16.28 4.73 -4.37
N SER A 285 -17.24 3.81 -4.51
CA SER A 285 -18.09 3.39 -3.39
C SER A 285 -17.24 2.71 -2.30
N PRO A 286 -17.33 3.14 -1.01
CA PRO A 286 -16.57 2.54 0.08
C PRO A 286 -16.80 1.03 0.24
N ILE A 287 -18.02 0.56 0.04
CA ILE A 287 -18.36 -0.87 0.11
C ILE A 287 -17.65 -1.64 -1.01
N VAL A 288 -17.68 -1.11 -2.23
CA VAL A 288 -17.00 -1.72 -3.38
C VAL A 288 -15.49 -1.78 -3.13
N LEU A 289 -14.93 -0.73 -2.57
CA LEU A 289 -13.51 -0.68 -2.23
C LEU A 289 -13.13 -1.76 -1.22
N ILE A 290 -13.92 -1.95 -0.15
CA ILE A 290 -13.67 -2.99 0.87
C ILE A 290 -13.78 -4.39 0.26
N ILE A 291 -14.80 -4.64 -0.56
CA ILE A 291 -14.99 -5.94 -1.24
C ILE A 291 -13.79 -6.22 -2.17
N PHE A 292 -13.41 -5.23 -2.99
CA PHE A 292 -12.32 -5.37 -3.94
C PHE A 292 -10.96 -5.53 -3.23
N LEU A 293 -10.75 -4.82 -2.13
CA LEU A 293 -9.58 -4.96 -1.26
C LEU A 293 -9.49 -6.37 -0.67
N SER A 294 -10.60 -6.91 -0.16
CA SER A 294 -10.66 -8.27 0.38
C SER A 294 -10.38 -9.33 -0.70
N LEU A 295 -10.93 -9.13 -1.90
CA LEU A 295 -10.70 -9.99 -3.05
C LEU A 295 -9.23 -9.98 -3.48
N MET A 296 -8.64 -8.78 -3.64
CA MET A 296 -7.24 -8.64 -4.03
C MET A 296 -6.29 -9.12 -2.93
N GLY A 297 -6.69 -8.96 -1.67
CA GLY A 297 -5.98 -9.52 -0.52
C GLY A 297 -5.92 -11.05 -0.53
N LYS A 298 -7.02 -11.70 -0.92
CA LYS A 298 -7.08 -13.16 -1.07
C LYS A 298 -6.25 -13.65 -2.28
N LEU A 299 -6.25 -12.90 -3.38
CA LEU A 299 -5.52 -13.26 -4.61
C LEU A 299 -3.99 -13.07 -4.46
N TRP A 300 -3.57 -11.91 -3.96
CA TRP A 300 -2.16 -11.46 -3.99
C TRP A 300 -1.62 -11.01 -2.62
N GLY A 301 -2.35 -11.26 -1.53
CA GLY A 301 -1.94 -10.88 -0.18
C GLY A 301 -1.87 -9.36 0.04
N LEU A 302 -0.93 -8.91 0.88
CA LEU A 302 -0.74 -7.50 1.19
C LEU A 302 -0.45 -6.64 -0.04
N VAL A 303 0.29 -7.18 -1.01
CA VAL A 303 0.58 -6.46 -2.27
C VAL A 303 -0.68 -6.27 -3.10
N GLY A 304 -1.59 -7.26 -3.09
CA GLY A 304 -2.89 -7.13 -3.73
C GLY A 304 -3.74 -6.04 -3.09
N MET A 305 -3.74 -5.96 -1.76
CA MET A 305 -4.43 -4.88 -1.04
C MET A 305 -3.87 -3.51 -1.39
N PHE A 306 -2.54 -3.37 -1.46
CA PHE A 306 -1.85 -2.16 -1.89
C PHE A 306 -2.26 -1.71 -3.30
N LEU A 307 -2.36 -2.66 -4.24
CA LEU A 307 -2.72 -2.41 -5.62
C LEU A 307 -4.23 -2.26 -5.86
N SER A 308 -5.06 -2.53 -4.85
CA SER A 308 -6.53 -2.58 -5.01
C SER A 308 -7.12 -1.27 -5.54
N VAL A 309 -6.76 -0.13 -4.98
CA VAL A 309 -7.31 1.17 -5.40
C VAL A 309 -6.96 1.51 -6.84
N PRO A 310 -5.67 1.49 -7.26
CA PRO A 310 -5.33 1.80 -8.65
C PRO A 310 -5.99 0.84 -9.65
N LEU A 311 -6.04 -0.46 -9.33
CA LEU A 311 -6.69 -1.44 -10.21
C LEU A 311 -8.19 -1.22 -10.31
N LEU A 312 -8.85 -0.85 -9.22
CA LEU A 312 -10.27 -0.53 -9.22
C LEU A 312 -10.57 0.75 -10.02
N VAL A 313 -9.73 1.78 -9.90
CA VAL A 313 -9.82 3.00 -10.73
C VAL A 313 -9.74 2.66 -12.21
N ILE A 314 -8.73 1.86 -12.61
CA ILE A 314 -8.58 1.41 -14.00
C ILE A 314 -9.83 0.66 -14.46
N LEU A 315 -10.33 -0.26 -13.64
CA LEU A 315 -11.51 -1.06 -13.94
C LEU A 315 -12.74 -0.17 -14.17
N ILE A 316 -13.01 0.79 -13.28
CA ILE A 316 -14.13 1.73 -13.40
C ILE A 316 -14.01 2.55 -14.69
N ILE A 317 -12.82 3.09 -15.00
CA ILE A 317 -12.61 3.89 -16.20
C ILE A 317 -12.85 3.03 -17.46
N ILE A 318 -12.35 1.80 -17.49
CA ILE A 318 -12.57 0.88 -18.61
C ILE A 318 -14.06 0.58 -18.77
N LEU A 319 -14.73 0.14 -17.70
CA LEU A 319 -16.15 -0.20 -17.73
C LEU A 319 -17.05 0.97 -18.16
N ASN A 320 -16.70 2.19 -17.74
CA ASN A 320 -17.45 3.40 -18.13
C ASN A 320 -17.40 3.71 -19.63
N ASN A 321 -16.36 3.25 -20.31
CA ASN A 321 -16.16 3.56 -21.73
C ASN A 321 -16.91 2.62 -22.69
N PHE A 322 -17.46 1.51 -22.21
CA PHE A 322 -18.27 0.59 -23.00
C PHE A 322 -19.75 0.74 -22.65
N LYS A 323 -20.62 0.88 -23.66
CA LYS A 323 -22.06 1.09 -23.45
C LYS A 323 -22.72 -0.03 -22.62
N ASP A 324 -22.32 -1.27 -22.84
CA ASP A 324 -22.89 -2.45 -22.17
C ASP A 324 -22.50 -2.55 -20.67
N THR A 325 -21.32 -2.04 -20.30
CA THR A 325 -20.77 -2.11 -18.93
C THR A 325 -20.86 -0.79 -18.16
N LYS A 326 -21.30 0.30 -18.79
CA LYS A 326 -21.43 1.62 -18.15
C LYS A 326 -22.31 1.57 -16.89
N LYS A 327 -23.39 0.80 -16.89
CA LYS A 327 -24.27 0.61 -15.73
C LYS A 327 -23.50 0.01 -14.53
N ILE A 328 -22.61 -0.97 -14.79
CA ILE A 328 -21.77 -1.57 -13.74
C ILE A 328 -20.81 -0.51 -13.18
N ALA A 329 -20.18 0.29 -14.05
CA ALA A 329 -19.29 1.36 -13.60
C ALA A 329 -20.00 2.37 -12.68
N ILE A 330 -21.26 2.72 -12.96
CA ILE A 330 -22.07 3.62 -12.11
C ILE A 330 -22.28 3.00 -10.71
N PHE A 331 -22.57 1.71 -10.60
CA PHE A 331 -22.73 1.03 -9.31
C PHE A 331 -21.43 0.94 -8.50
N LEU A 332 -20.27 0.95 -9.17
CA LEU A 332 -18.96 0.93 -8.50
C LEU A 332 -18.55 2.31 -7.95
N THR A 333 -19.23 3.37 -8.36
CA THR A 333 -18.93 4.74 -7.91
C THR A 333 -19.83 5.18 -6.75
N GLU A 334 -19.36 6.17 -5.97
CA GLU A 334 -20.11 6.73 -4.83
C GLU A 334 -21.27 7.63 -5.28
N LYS A 335 -21.02 8.52 -6.23
CA LYS A 335 -21.96 9.58 -6.66
C LYS A 335 -22.49 9.40 -8.09
N GLY A 336 -22.22 8.24 -8.69
CA GLY A 336 -22.48 8.04 -10.11
C GLY A 336 -21.39 8.63 -11.00
N ILE A 337 -21.61 8.57 -12.32
CA ILE A 337 -20.66 9.07 -13.34
C ILE A 337 -21.43 10.10 -14.16
N ASP A 338 -20.94 11.34 -14.15
CA ASP A 338 -21.41 12.43 -15.01
C ASP A 338 -21.07 12.18 -16.49
#